data_f586dd5fb366420e70f1756055428a5c
#
_entry.id   f586dd5fb366420e70f1756055428a5c
#
_cell.length_a   1.000
_cell.length_b   1.000
_cell.length_c   1.000
_cell.angle_alpha   90.00
_cell.angle_beta   90.00
_cell.angle_gamma   90.00
#
_symmetry.space_group_name_H-M   'P 1'
#
loop_
_entity.id
_entity.type
_entity.pdbx_description
1 polymer ?
#
loop_
_entity_poly.entity_id
_entity_poly.type
_entity_poly.pdbx_seq_one_letter_code
_entity_poly.pdbx_strand_id
1 'polypeptide(L)'
;MKLYKKWSSIWQSKQLFLLPSMAGVFLFAVLPFGNMLIQSFSGGLTNYKAVLGNEAFHLAVKNTCRFVGVGIPLLLLLSFAAALGIYKSKWMRFLKSVYLLPMAVPTAVVVLIWKVFFHKAGIANQILAFFHIGAIDWMSTDAAFAVLVISYIWKNLGYTIILWIAGMAAIPDSIMEAARVDGATQGQCVRYMVLPQLKPVFYTITMLSFLNSFKVFREAYLVAGAYPQKSIYLLQHLFNNWFTNLEIDKMSSAAVLLAVFFALCSLSMKNLWEKEDVY
;
A
#
# COMPACT_ATOMS: atom_id res chain seq x y z
N MET A 1 52.67 1.26 0.76
CA MET A 1 52.18 2.61 0.45
C MET A 1 51.52 2.76 -0.91
N LYS A 2 52.01 2.11 -2.00
CA LYS A 2 51.37 2.15 -3.36
C LYS A 2 49.99 1.46 -3.46
N LEU A 3 49.75 0.39 -2.73
CA LEU A 3 48.45 -0.34 -2.75
C LEU A 3 47.33 0.46 -2.08
N TYR A 4 47.58 1.18 -1.00
CA TYR A 4 46.59 2.02 -0.31
C TYR A 4 46.08 3.16 -1.22
N LYS A 5 46.99 3.76 -1.99
CA LYS A 5 46.63 4.82 -2.96
C LYS A 5 45.79 4.33 -4.12
N LYS A 6 45.95 3.06 -4.54
CA LYS A 6 45.17 2.44 -5.63
C LYS A 6 43.76 2.08 -5.16
N TRP A 7 43.58 1.67 -3.91
CA TRP A 7 42.26 1.39 -3.31
C TRP A 7 41.46 2.68 -3.09
N SER A 8 42.08 3.75 -2.64
CA SER A 8 41.39 5.05 -2.47
C SER A 8 40.90 5.63 -3.79
N SER A 9 41.65 5.47 -4.89
CA SER A 9 41.22 5.94 -6.22
C SER A 9 40.05 5.12 -6.80
N ILE A 10 39.98 3.82 -6.51
CA ILE A 10 38.86 2.95 -6.93
C ILE A 10 37.57 3.29 -6.12
N TRP A 11 37.70 3.63 -4.83
CA TRP A 11 36.59 4.09 -4.00
C TRP A 11 36.08 5.45 -4.46
N GLN A 12 36.96 6.40 -4.77
CA GLN A 12 36.60 7.70 -5.30
C GLN A 12 35.88 7.61 -6.65
N SER A 13 36.31 6.74 -7.56
CA SER A 13 35.63 6.54 -8.86
C SER A 13 34.23 5.92 -8.70
N LYS A 14 34.03 4.98 -7.76
CA LYS A 14 32.70 4.40 -7.48
C LYS A 14 31.73 5.41 -6.89
N GLN A 15 32.21 6.31 -6.03
CA GLN A 15 31.39 7.39 -5.45
C GLN A 15 30.95 8.40 -6.54
N LEU A 16 31.78 8.65 -7.55
CA LEU A 16 31.43 9.53 -8.66
C LEU A 16 30.21 9.04 -9.46
N PHE A 17 30.04 7.71 -9.61
CA PHE A 17 28.85 7.13 -10.27
C PHE A 17 27.56 7.29 -9.45
N LEU A 18 27.64 7.51 -8.14
CA LEU A 18 26.47 7.78 -7.30
C LEU A 18 26.04 9.25 -7.35
N LEU A 19 26.92 10.19 -7.74
CA LEU A 19 26.64 11.61 -7.72
C LEU A 19 25.38 12.02 -8.52
N PRO A 20 25.14 11.53 -9.75
CA PRO A 20 23.94 11.92 -10.48
C PRO A 20 22.64 11.48 -9.78
N SER A 21 22.61 10.25 -9.24
CA SER A 21 21.44 9.76 -8.51
C SER A 21 21.26 10.46 -7.16
N MET A 22 22.34 10.71 -6.42
CA MET A 22 22.29 11.49 -5.17
C MET A 22 21.87 12.95 -5.41
N ALA A 23 22.36 13.59 -6.47
CA ALA A 23 21.93 14.94 -6.86
C ALA A 23 20.43 14.96 -7.20
N GLY A 24 19.93 13.95 -7.92
CA GLY A 24 18.49 13.80 -8.19
C GLY A 24 17.68 13.65 -6.91
N VAL A 25 18.07 12.78 -6.00
CA VAL A 25 17.40 12.61 -4.69
C VAL A 25 17.45 13.91 -3.90
N PHE A 26 18.59 14.58 -3.85
CA PHE A 26 18.72 15.84 -3.13
C PHE A 26 17.79 16.92 -3.69
N LEU A 27 17.82 17.14 -5.02
CA LEU A 27 17.02 18.18 -5.68
C LEU A 27 15.52 17.91 -5.64
N PHE A 28 15.08 16.65 -5.82
CA PHE A 28 13.66 16.33 -5.97
C PHE A 28 13.00 15.74 -4.73
N ALA A 29 13.77 15.35 -3.71
CA ALA A 29 13.22 14.87 -2.46
C ALA A 29 13.68 15.69 -1.26
N VAL A 30 14.99 15.87 -1.04
CA VAL A 30 15.51 16.52 0.17
C VAL A 30 15.19 18.00 0.19
N LEU A 31 15.41 18.73 -0.89
CA LEU A 31 15.10 20.18 -0.97
C LEU A 31 13.60 20.47 -0.82
N PRO A 32 12.67 19.83 -1.56
CA PRO A 32 11.23 20.04 -1.36
C PRO A 32 10.78 19.68 0.05
N PHE A 33 11.28 18.60 0.63
CA PHE A 33 10.97 18.22 2.00
C PHE A 33 11.48 19.25 3.01
N GLY A 34 12.70 19.76 2.84
CA GLY A 34 13.27 20.85 3.65
C GLY A 34 12.43 22.13 3.57
N ASN A 35 12.03 22.54 2.36
CA ASN A 35 11.14 23.68 2.17
C ASN A 35 9.78 23.47 2.83
N MET A 36 9.20 22.28 2.73
CA MET A 36 7.95 21.92 3.39
C MET A 36 8.09 22.02 4.94
N LEU A 37 9.21 21.57 5.50
CA LEU A 37 9.49 21.72 6.94
C LEU A 37 9.54 23.20 7.35
N ILE A 38 10.27 24.04 6.61
CA ILE A 38 10.35 25.48 6.87
C ILE A 38 8.95 26.11 6.78
N GLN A 39 8.22 25.84 5.71
CA GLN A 39 6.86 26.34 5.48
C GLN A 39 5.89 25.93 6.59
N SER A 40 6.02 24.72 7.14
CA SER A 40 5.14 24.25 8.22
C SER A 40 5.23 25.09 9.49
N PHE A 41 6.37 25.76 9.71
CA PHE A 41 6.64 26.65 10.84
C PHE A 41 6.53 28.15 10.50
N SER A 42 6.09 28.53 9.31
CA SER A 42 5.96 29.94 8.87
C SER A 42 5.09 30.79 9.81
N GLY A 43 4.05 30.18 10.40
CA GLY A 43 3.20 30.77 11.45
C GLY A 43 3.45 30.20 12.85
N GLY A 44 4.64 29.65 13.12
CA GLY A 44 4.93 28.94 14.37
C GLY A 44 4.03 27.71 14.54
N LEU A 45 3.39 27.54 15.70
CA LEU A 45 2.48 26.41 15.97
C LEU A 45 1.02 26.68 15.54
N THR A 46 0.70 27.86 15.02
CA THR A 46 -0.66 28.23 14.64
C THR A 46 -1.19 27.34 13.51
N ASN A 47 -0.35 27.04 12.52
CA ASN A 47 -0.72 26.16 11.41
C ASN A 47 -1.04 24.73 11.89
N TYR A 48 -0.27 24.22 12.83
CA TYR A 48 -0.53 22.89 13.45
C TYR A 48 -1.85 22.85 14.22
N LYS A 49 -2.16 23.92 14.99
CA LYS A 49 -3.44 24.05 15.68
C LYS A 49 -4.61 24.13 14.69
N ALA A 50 -4.45 24.89 13.60
CA ALA A 50 -5.46 24.99 12.55
C ALA A 50 -5.71 23.64 11.85
N VAL A 51 -4.66 22.86 11.59
CA VAL A 51 -4.79 21.50 11.01
C VAL A 51 -5.48 20.55 11.99
N LEU A 52 -5.05 20.53 13.26
CA LEU A 52 -5.61 19.65 14.28
C LEU A 52 -7.04 20.02 14.70
N GLY A 53 -7.47 21.27 14.50
CA GLY A 53 -8.84 21.70 14.69
C GLY A 53 -9.74 21.57 13.46
N ASN A 54 -9.22 21.08 12.32
CA ASN A 54 -9.95 21.02 11.07
C ASN A 54 -10.78 19.75 10.94
N GLU A 55 -12.11 19.88 10.80
CA GLU A 55 -13.03 18.74 10.67
C GLU A 55 -12.75 17.87 9.43
N ALA A 56 -12.40 18.49 8.31
CA ALA A 56 -12.06 17.75 7.09
C ALA A 56 -10.76 16.93 7.27
N PHE A 57 -9.80 17.43 8.07
CA PHE A 57 -8.60 16.67 8.43
C PHE A 57 -8.95 15.44 9.26
N HIS A 58 -9.78 15.59 10.28
CA HIS A 58 -10.24 14.46 11.11
C HIS A 58 -11.00 13.41 10.30
N LEU A 59 -11.89 13.85 9.41
CA LEU A 59 -12.60 12.96 8.50
C LEU A 59 -11.65 12.21 7.59
N ALA A 60 -10.72 12.92 6.96
CA ALA A 60 -9.75 12.35 6.04
C ALA A 60 -8.80 11.34 6.72
N VAL A 61 -8.31 11.66 7.92
CA VAL A 61 -7.50 10.74 8.75
C VAL A 61 -8.29 9.49 9.09
N LYS A 62 -9.52 9.65 9.63
CA LYS A 62 -10.40 8.52 10.00
C LYS A 62 -10.63 7.59 8.81
N ASN A 63 -10.99 8.14 7.65
CA ASN A 63 -11.25 7.35 6.46
C ASN A 63 -10.00 6.65 5.93
N THR A 64 -8.86 7.33 5.95
CA THR A 64 -7.58 6.73 5.53
C THR A 64 -7.18 5.60 6.47
N CYS A 65 -7.28 5.79 7.79
CA CYS A 65 -7.04 4.74 8.76
C CYS A 65 -8.01 3.56 8.61
N ARG A 66 -9.31 3.83 8.38
CA ARG A 66 -10.32 2.80 8.11
C ARG A 66 -9.98 2.03 6.82
N PHE A 67 -9.59 2.74 5.77
CA PHE A 67 -9.21 2.12 4.50
C PHE A 67 -7.98 1.22 4.64
N VAL A 68 -6.93 1.71 5.29
CA VAL A 68 -5.70 0.95 5.57
C VAL A 68 -6.01 -0.25 6.46
N GLY A 69 -6.79 -0.06 7.54
CA GLY A 69 -7.15 -1.09 8.51
C GLY A 69 -8.07 -2.19 7.97
N VAL A 70 -8.83 -1.92 6.91
CA VAL A 70 -9.69 -2.91 6.24
C VAL A 70 -9.03 -3.47 4.98
N GLY A 71 -8.53 -2.59 4.12
CA GLY A 71 -8.03 -2.97 2.80
C GLY A 71 -6.76 -3.79 2.85
N ILE A 72 -5.80 -3.45 3.71
CA ILE A 72 -4.53 -4.19 3.80
C ILE A 72 -4.74 -5.58 4.41
N PRO A 73 -5.40 -5.77 5.57
CA PRO A 73 -5.63 -7.10 6.09
C PRO A 73 -6.41 -8.02 5.13
N LEU A 74 -7.44 -7.50 4.47
CA LEU A 74 -8.17 -8.26 3.45
C LEU A 74 -7.29 -8.65 2.27
N LEU A 75 -6.47 -7.72 1.77
CA LEU A 75 -5.51 -8.00 0.68
C LEU A 75 -4.52 -9.10 1.10
N LEU A 76 -3.95 -9.00 2.29
CA LEU A 76 -2.98 -9.99 2.81
C LEU A 76 -3.61 -11.37 2.95
N LEU A 77 -4.81 -11.46 3.54
CA LEU A 77 -5.53 -12.72 3.74
C LEU A 77 -5.90 -13.37 2.40
N LEU A 78 -6.51 -12.61 1.49
CA LEU A 78 -6.95 -13.13 0.19
C LEU A 78 -5.76 -13.53 -0.69
N SER A 79 -4.70 -12.72 -0.72
CA SER A 79 -3.51 -13.03 -1.50
C SER A 79 -2.73 -14.21 -0.95
N PHE A 80 -2.65 -14.37 0.38
CA PHE A 80 -2.01 -15.52 1.01
C PHE A 80 -2.80 -16.81 0.74
N ALA A 81 -4.12 -16.78 0.91
CA ALA A 81 -4.98 -17.92 0.60
C ALA A 81 -4.88 -18.35 -0.88
N ALA A 82 -4.90 -17.38 -1.80
CA ALA A 82 -4.70 -17.64 -3.22
C ALA A 82 -3.30 -18.18 -3.52
N ALA A 83 -2.25 -17.63 -2.89
CA ALA A 83 -0.89 -18.09 -3.04
C ALA A 83 -0.70 -19.54 -2.59
N LEU A 84 -1.28 -19.94 -1.45
CA LEU A 84 -1.27 -21.32 -0.97
C LEU A 84 -1.95 -22.29 -1.96
N GLY A 85 -3.08 -21.89 -2.55
CA GLY A 85 -3.80 -22.70 -3.54
C GLY A 85 -3.06 -22.85 -4.88
N ILE A 86 -2.28 -21.84 -5.26
CA ILE A 86 -1.56 -21.82 -6.54
C ILE A 86 -0.14 -22.41 -6.40
N TYR A 87 0.46 -22.32 -5.20
CA TYR A 87 1.82 -22.81 -4.96
C TYR A 87 1.94 -24.30 -5.25
N LYS A 88 2.96 -24.67 -6.05
CA LYS A 88 3.16 -26.03 -6.58
C LYS A 88 2.08 -26.53 -7.54
N SER A 89 1.09 -25.71 -7.96
CA SER A 89 0.15 -26.06 -9.02
C SER A 89 0.83 -26.09 -10.38
N LYS A 90 0.47 -27.05 -11.23
CA LYS A 90 0.89 -27.09 -12.64
C LYS A 90 0.47 -25.85 -13.45
N TRP A 91 -0.56 -25.15 -13.00
CA TRP A 91 -1.07 -23.93 -13.60
C TRP A 91 -0.38 -22.65 -13.07
N MET A 92 0.57 -22.74 -12.15
CA MET A 92 1.20 -21.61 -11.48
C MET A 92 1.75 -20.55 -12.44
N ARG A 93 2.40 -20.97 -13.53
CA ARG A 93 2.99 -20.05 -14.52
C ARG A 93 1.91 -19.22 -15.23
N PHE A 94 0.83 -19.85 -15.66
CA PHE A 94 -0.29 -19.20 -16.32
C PHE A 94 -1.04 -18.27 -15.35
N LEU A 95 -1.36 -18.75 -14.17
CA LEU A 95 -2.08 -17.96 -13.15
C LEU A 95 -1.30 -16.72 -12.72
N LYS A 96 0.02 -16.79 -12.55
CA LYS A 96 0.85 -15.61 -12.28
C LYS A 96 0.67 -14.52 -13.33
N SER A 97 0.66 -14.87 -14.60
CA SER A 97 0.48 -13.90 -15.70
C SER A 97 -0.92 -13.26 -15.66
N VAL A 98 -1.96 -14.05 -15.45
CA VAL A 98 -3.35 -13.56 -15.35
C VAL A 98 -3.54 -12.63 -14.16
N TYR A 99 -3.00 -12.97 -12.99
CA TYR A 99 -3.12 -12.14 -11.79
C TYR A 99 -2.34 -10.81 -11.86
N LEU A 100 -1.33 -10.71 -12.73
CA LEU A 100 -0.60 -9.44 -12.93
C LEU A 100 -1.33 -8.47 -13.87
N LEU A 101 -2.28 -8.93 -14.68
CA LEU A 101 -2.99 -8.08 -15.63
C LEU A 101 -3.64 -6.84 -14.99
N PRO A 102 -4.34 -6.92 -13.83
CA PRO A 102 -4.95 -5.75 -13.21
C PRO A 102 -3.97 -4.61 -12.90
N MET A 103 -2.74 -4.96 -12.50
CA MET A 103 -1.71 -3.98 -12.18
C MET A 103 -1.20 -3.24 -13.43
N ALA A 104 -1.21 -3.90 -14.58
CA ALA A 104 -0.76 -3.33 -15.84
C ALA A 104 -1.81 -2.39 -16.48
N VAL A 105 -3.08 -2.47 -16.04
CA VAL A 105 -4.16 -1.64 -16.59
C VAL A 105 -3.99 -0.18 -16.12
N PRO A 106 -3.98 0.82 -17.03
CA PRO A 106 -3.93 2.23 -16.66
C PRO A 106 -5.10 2.61 -15.75
N THR A 107 -4.84 3.46 -14.75
CA THR A 107 -5.86 3.87 -13.76
C THR A 107 -7.12 4.45 -14.40
N ALA A 108 -6.99 5.25 -15.48
CA ALA A 108 -8.12 5.82 -16.19
C ALA A 108 -9.06 4.74 -16.76
N VAL A 109 -8.51 3.65 -17.29
CA VAL A 109 -9.29 2.52 -17.81
C VAL A 109 -9.99 1.78 -16.68
N VAL A 110 -9.29 1.55 -15.56
CA VAL A 110 -9.87 0.94 -14.35
C VAL A 110 -11.08 1.75 -13.88
N VAL A 111 -10.96 3.07 -13.84
CA VAL A 111 -12.05 3.98 -13.45
C VAL A 111 -13.27 3.85 -14.37
N LEU A 112 -13.05 3.78 -15.69
CA LEU A 112 -14.15 3.58 -16.63
C LEU A 112 -14.85 2.23 -16.41
N ILE A 113 -14.08 1.16 -16.20
CA ILE A 113 -14.64 -0.16 -15.89
C ILE A 113 -15.50 -0.08 -14.61
N TRP A 114 -15.01 0.55 -13.55
CA TRP A 114 -15.75 0.67 -12.30
C TRP A 114 -17.00 1.54 -12.43
N LYS A 115 -16.93 2.66 -13.18
CA LYS A 115 -18.10 3.50 -13.44
C LYS A 115 -19.23 2.73 -14.14
N VAL A 116 -18.90 1.86 -15.10
CA VAL A 116 -19.88 1.02 -15.79
C VAL A 116 -20.37 -0.12 -14.91
N PHE A 117 -19.46 -0.81 -14.22
CA PHE A 117 -19.77 -1.97 -13.39
C PHE A 117 -20.66 -1.61 -12.19
N PHE A 118 -20.33 -0.51 -11.49
CA PHE A 118 -21.06 -0.03 -10.31
C PHE A 118 -22.09 1.07 -10.61
N HIS A 119 -22.45 1.26 -11.87
CA HIS A 119 -23.57 2.12 -12.24
C HIS A 119 -24.90 1.60 -11.67
N LYS A 120 -25.90 2.49 -11.45
CA LYS A 120 -27.23 2.08 -10.95
C LYS A 120 -27.88 0.97 -11.80
N ALA A 121 -27.72 1.02 -13.12
CA ALA A 121 -28.15 -0.02 -14.06
C ALA A 121 -26.99 -0.97 -14.46
N GLY A 122 -25.87 -0.95 -13.73
CA GLY A 122 -24.65 -1.71 -14.03
C GLY A 122 -24.71 -3.17 -13.58
N ILE A 123 -23.66 -3.90 -13.93
CA ILE A 123 -23.55 -5.35 -13.68
C ILE A 123 -23.69 -5.68 -12.19
N ALA A 124 -23.12 -4.88 -11.29
CA ALA A 124 -23.21 -5.10 -9.85
C ALA A 124 -24.66 -5.16 -9.37
N ASN A 125 -25.52 -4.22 -9.81
CA ASN A 125 -26.92 -4.19 -9.45
C ASN A 125 -27.75 -5.27 -10.17
N GLN A 126 -27.38 -5.69 -11.38
CA GLN A 126 -28.01 -6.84 -12.04
C GLN A 126 -27.76 -8.14 -11.28
N ILE A 127 -26.54 -8.33 -10.73
CA ILE A 127 -26.23 -9.47 -9.86
C ILE A 127 -27.07 -9.39 -8.57
N LEU A 128 -27.20 -8.23 -7.94
CA LEU A 128 -28.04 -8.06 -6.75
C LEU A 128 -29.52 -8.35 -7.06
N ALA A 129 -30.02 -7.91 -8.20
CA ALA A 129 -31.39 -8.17 -8.62
C ALA A 129 -31.67 -9.68 -8.80
N PHE A 130 -30.70 -10.45 -9.27
CA PHE A 130 -30.80 -11.91 -9.34
C PHE A 130 -31.02 -12.57 -7.95
N PHE A 131 -30.46 -11.97 -6.90
CA PHE A 131 -30.66 -12.38 -5.51
C PHE A 131 -31.84 -11.68 -4.81
N HIS A 132 -32.69 -10.96 -5.56
CA HIS A 132 -33.83 -10.18 -5.05
C HIS A 132 -33.42 -9.06 -4.07
N ILE A 133 -32.19 -8.56 -4.18
CA ILE A 133 -31.67 -7.44 -3.40
C ILE A 133 -31.89 -6.15 -4.19
N GLY A 134 -32.38 -5.10 -3.51
CA GLY A 134 -32.62 -3.79 -4.14
C GLY A 134 -31.35 -3.16 -4.71
N ALA A 135 -31.51 -2.33 -5.74
CA ALA A 135 -30.39 -1.63 -6.36
C ALA A 135 -29.73 -0.64 -5.40
N ILE A 136 -28.42 -0.62 -5.38
CA ILE A 136 -27.59 0.25 -4.55
C ILE A 136 -27.01 1.38 -5.42
N ASP A 137 -27.01 2.61 -4.90
CA ASP A 137 -26.22 3.70 -5.47
C ASP A 137 -24.80 3.63 -4.91
N TRP A 138 -23.96 2.84 -5.59
CA TRP A 138 -22.64 2.49 -5.12
C TRP A 138 -21.71 3.70 -4.93
N MET A 139 -21.84 4.74 -5.75
CA MET A 139 -20.89 5.85 -5.76
C MET A 139 -21.32 7.04 -4.91
N SER A 140 -22.64 7.17 -4.65
CA SER A 140 -23.22 8.31 -3.93
C SER A 140 -23.55 7.99 -2.47
N THR A 141 -23.37 6.76 -2.04
CA THR A 141 -23.63 6.29 -0.68
C THR A 141 -22.35 5.79 0.01
N ASP A 142 -22.45 5.34 1.25
CA ASP A 142 -21.35 4.73 1.99
C ASP A 142 -20.82 3.43 1.34
N ALA A 143 -21.58 2.84 0.40
CA ALA A 143 -21.12 1.72 -0.42
C ALA A 143 -19.90 2.07 -1.29
N ALA A 144 -19.64 3.36 -1.56
CA ALA A 144 -18.44 3.83 -2.24
C ALA A 144 -17.15 3.35 -1.53
N PHE A 145 -17.17 3.21 -0.21
CA PHE A 145 -16.05 2.65 0.54
C PHE A 145 -15.76 1.20 0.15
N ALA A 146 -16.79 0.38 -0.01
CA ALA A 146 -16.62 -1.01 -0.46
C ALA A 146 -16.04 -1.08 -1.88
N VAL A 147 -16.53 -0.22 -2.78
CA VAL A 147 -15.98 -0.11 -4.15
C VAL A 147 -14.50 0.25 -4.13
N LEU A 148 -14.10 1.21 -3.29
CA LEU A 148 -12.70 1.61 -3.13
C LEU A 148 -11.83 0.45 -2.64
N VAL A 149 -12.28 -0.31 -1.63
CA VAL A 149 -11.58 -1.48 -1.10
C VAL A 149 -11.48 -2.60 -2.14
N ILE A 150 -12.56 -2.90 -2.85
CA ILE A 150 -12.59 -3.90 -3.94
C ILE A 150 -11.60 -3.52 -5.04
N SER A 151 -11.61 -2.25 -5.47
CA SER A 151 -10.70 -1.74 -6.50
C SER A 151 -9.24 -1.90 -6.07
N TYR A 152 -8.92 -1.53 -4.82
CA TYR A 152 -7.59 -1.66 -4.26
C TYR A 152 -7.13 -3.12 -4.22
N ILE A 153 -7.97 -4.03 -3.72
CA ILE A 153 -7.64 -5.45 -3.64
C ILE A 153 -7.45 -6.02 -5.04
N TRP A 154 -8.39 -5.79 -5.95
CA TRP A 154 -8.31 -6.30 -7.32
C TRP A 154 -7.01 -5.88 -8.02
N LYS A 155 -6.59 -4.64 -7.86
CA LYS A 155 -5.39 -4.09 -8.50
C LYS A 155 -4.09 -4.65 -7.91
N ASN A 156 -4.05 -4.88 -6.59
CA ASN A 156 -2.83 -5.26 -5.89
C ASN A 156 -2.72 -6.77 -5.62
N LEU A 157 -3.83 -7.52 -5.74
CA LEU A 157 -3.91 -8.93 -5.38
C LEU A 157 -2.84 -9.78 -6.07
N GLY A 158 -2.69 -9.63 -7.38
CA GLY A 158 -1.77 -10.45 -8.16
C GLY A 158 -0.30 -10.25 -7.80
N TYR A 159 0.10 -9.00 -7.63
CA TYR A 159 1.46 -8.67 -7.20
C TYR A 159 1.75 -9.26 -5.81
N THR A 160 0.80 -9.13 -4.89
CA THR A 160 0.94 -9.65 -3.53
C THR A 160 1.00 -11.19 -3.51
N ILE A 161 0.20 -11.88 -4.35
CA ILE A 161 0.27 -13.34 -4.53
C ILE A 161 1.68 -13.76 -4.96
N ILE A 162 2.29 -13.04 -5.91
CA ILE A 162 3.63 -13.39 -6.42
C ILE A 162 4.68 -13.24 -5.32
N LEU A 163 4.58 -12.20 -4.49
CA LEU A 163 5.50 -12.03 -3.36
C LEU A 163 5.37 -13.17 -2.34
N TRP A 164 4.13 -13.60 -2.03
CA TRP A 164 3.91 -14.77 -1.18
C TRP A 164 4.52 -16.05 -1.77
N ILE A 165 4.29 -16.30 -3.06
CA ILE A 165 4.85 -17.47 -3.75
C ILE A 165 6.38 -17.42 -3.75
N ALA A 166 6.99 -16.25 -3.95
CA ALA A 166 8.44 -16.09 -3.90
C ALA A 166 9.00 -16.42 -2.50
N GLY A 167 8.33 -15.94 -1.46
CA GLY A 167 8.67 -16.28 -0.07
C GLY A 167 8.54 -17.78 0.21
N MET A 168 7.45 -18.41 -0.21
CA MET A 168 7.27 -19.86 -0.03
C MET A 168 8.31 -20.67 -0.81
N ALA A 169 8.71 -20.21 -1.98
CA ALA A 169 9.74 -20.89 -2.80
C ALA A 169 11.15 -20.82 -2.19
N ALA A 170 11.39 -19.90 -1.26
CA ALA A 170 12.66 -19.81 -0.53
C ALA A 170 12.76 -20.80 0.64
N ILE A 171 11.66 -21.43 1.02
CA ILE A 171 11.63 -22.44 2.10
C ILE A 171 12.17 -23.76 1.56
N PRO A 172 13.23 -24.36 2.16
CA PRO A 172 13.76 -25.65 1.73
C PRO A 172 12.71 -26.76 1.78
N ASP A 173 12.60 -27.54 0.70
CA ASP A 173 11.65 -28.67 0.62
C ASP A 173 11.90 -29.71 1.71
N SER A 174 13.16 -29.90 2.15
CA SER A 174 13.54 -30.83 3.21
C SER A 174 12.80 -30.59 4.53
N ILE A 175 12.49 -29.35 4.86
CA ILE A 175 11.70 -29.01 6.09
C ILE A 175 10.28 -29.55 5.96
N MET A 176 9.69 -29.41 4.78
CA MET A 176 8.33 -29.87 4.51
C MET A 176 8.25 -31.39 4.42
N GLU A 177 9.30 -32.03 3.91
CA GLU A 177 9.42 -33.49 3.83
C GLU A 177 9.59 -34.09 5.24
N ALA A 178 10.49 -33.54 6.06
CA ALA A 178 10.68 -33.97 7.43
C ALA A 178 9.36 -33.90 8.24
N ALA A 179 8.66 -32.75 8.18
CA ALA A 179 7.38 -32.59 8.86
C ALA A 179 6.33 -33.63 8.42
N ARG A 180 6.31 -34.03 7.13
CA ARG A 180 5.41 -35.07 6.64
C ARG A 180 5.78 -36.46 7.12
N VAL A 181 7.08 -36.75 7.22
CA VAL A 181 7.57 -38.02 7.80
C VAL A 181 7.16 -38.14 9.27
N ASP A 182 7.17 -37.01 10.00
CA ASP A 182 6.69 -36.91 11.39
C ASP A 182 5.15 -36.92 11.50
N GLY A 183 4.42 -37.11 10.40
CA GLY A 183 2.96 -37.24 10.38
C GLY A 183 2.20 -35.92 10.43
N ALA A 184 2.85 -34.77 10.20
CA ALA A 184 2.18 -33.47 10.19
C ALA A 184 1.17 -33.35 9.04
N THR A 185 -0.04 -32.89 9.33
CA THR A 185 -1.06 -32.57 8.34
C THR A 185 -0.66 -31.33 7.56
N GLN A 186 -1.25 -31.13 6.37
CA GLN A 186 -0.95 -29.95 5.54
C GLN A 186 -1.20 -28.64 6.28
N GLY A 187 -2.26 -28.54 7.08
CA GLY A 187 -2.55 -27.35 7.89
C GLY A 187 -1.49 -27.11 8.98
N GLN A 188 -0.99 -28.18 9.60
CA GLN A 188 0.10 -28.10 10.59
C GLN A 188 1.39 -27.65 9.92
N CYS A 189 1.73 -28.17 8.74
CA CYS A 189 2.88 -27.71 7.95
C CYS A 189 2.77 -26.21 7.63
N VAL A 190 1.61 -25.73 7.19
CA VAL A 190 1.40 -24.30 6.92
C VAL A 190 1.57 -23.49 8.19
N ARG A 191 0.93 -23.89 9.29
CA ARG A 191 0.91 -23.10 10.53
C ARG A 191 2.26 -23.07 11.25
N TYR A 192 2.95 -24.19 11.32
CA TYR A 192 4.15 -24.32 12.15
C TYR A 192 5.46 -24.23 11.37
N MET A 193 5.45 -24.50 10.05
CA MET A 193 6.65 -24.45 9.22
C MET A 193 6.65 -23.25 8.27
N VAL A 194 5.56 -23.07 7.48
CA VAL A 194 5.50 -22.04 6.45
C VAL A 194 5.33 -20.64 7.06
N LEU A 195 4.29 -20.43 7.88
CA LEU A 195 3.98 -19.10 8.42
C LEU A 195 5.12 -18.46 9.21
N PRO A 196 5.84 -19.18 10.09
CA PRO A 196 6.96 -18.58 10.81
C PRO A 196 8.09 -18.13 9.89
N GLN A 197 8.40 -18.90 8.85
CA GLN A 197 9.46 -18.56 7.89
C GLN A 197 9.06 -17.44 6.91
N LEU A 198 7.76 -17.19 6.73
CA LEU A 198 7.25 -16.10 5.90
C LEU A 198 7.18 -14.75 6.64
N LYS A 199 7.54 -14.65 7.91
CA LYS A 199 7.52 -13.39 8.65
C LYS A 199 8.22 -12.24 7.92
N PRO A 200 9.48 -12.36 7.40
CA PRO A 200 10.13 -11.27 6.68
C PRO A 200 9.39 -10.85 5.41
N VAL A 201 8.81 -11.83 4.71
CA VAL A 201 8.02 -11.59 3.49
C VAL A 201 6.70 -10.89 3.84
N PHE A 202 6.04 -11.30 4.93
CA PHE A 202 4.84 -10.65 5.44
C PHE A 202 5.10 -9.16 5.75
N TYR A 203 6.20 -8.85 6.43
CA TYR A 203 6.61 -7.47 6.70
C TYR A 203 6.78 -6.68 5.39
N THR A 204 7.54 -7.23 4.45
CA THR A 204 7.79 -6.59 3.15
C THR A 204 6.49 -6.32 2.39
N ILE A 205 5.59 -7.32 2.32
CA ILE A 205 4.28 -7.18 1.67
C ILE A 205 3.43 -6.13 2.37
N THR A 206 3.40 -6.13 3.70
CA THR A 206 2.62 -5.15 4.48
C THR A 206 3.11 -3.74 4.21
N MET A 207 4.41 -3.49 4.21
CA MET A 207 4.99 -2.17 3.92
C MET A 207 4.70 -1.71 2.49
N LEU A 208 4.86 -2.60 1.51
CA LEU A 208 4.54 -2.28 0.11
C LEU A 208 3.05 -2.03 -0.08
N SER A 209 2.18 -2.81 0.56
CA SER A 209 0.72 -2.62 0.53
C SER A 209 0.32 -1.30 1.18
N PHE A 210 0.98 -0.93 2.28
CA PHE A 210 0.78 0.36 2.93
C PHE A 210 1.16 1.52 2.00
N LEU A 211 2.33 1.49 1.36
CA LEU A 211 2.74 2.51 0.40
C LEU A 211 1.79 2.57 -0.82
N ASN A 212 1.34 1.42 -1.31
CA ASN A 212 0.39 1.35 -2.42
C ASN A 212 -1.02 1.83 -2.03
N SER A 213 -1.40 1.76 -0.75
CA SER A 213 -2.71 2.23 -0.29
C SER A 213 -2.93 3.72 -0.55
N PHE A 214 -1.87 4.52 -0.53
CA PHE A 214 -1.94 5.95 -0.86
C PHE A 214 -2.18 6.22 -2.35
N LYS A 215 -1.88 5.27 -3.24
CA LYS A 215 -2.10 5.43 -4.69
C LYS A 215 -3.57 5.30 -5.07
N VAL A 216 -4.42 4.72 -4.21
CA VAL A 216 -5.86 4.54 -4.45
C VAL A 216 -6.61 5.88 -4.61
N PHE A 217 -6.03 6.96 -4.10
CA PHE A 217 -6.54 8.31 -4.33
C PHE A 217 -6.78 8.60 -5.82
N ARG A 218 -5.90 8.13 -6.72
CA ARG A 218 -6.05 8.38 -8.17
C ARG A 218 -7.37 7.83 -8.72
N GLU A 219 -7.72 6.62 -8.31
CA GLU A 219 -8.98 5.99 -8.69
C GLU A 219 -10.17 6.77 -8.11
N ALA A 220 -10.13 7.07 -6.81
CA ALA A 220 -11.19 7.81 -6.13
C ALA A 220 -11.40 9.21 -6.73
N TYR A 221 -10.31 9.93 -7.02
CA TYR A 221 -10.35 11.27 -7.60
C TYR A 221 -10.90 11.27 -9.03
N LEU A 222 -10.47 10.33 -9.87
CA LEU A 222 -10.96 10.21 -11.25
C LEU A 222 -12.43 9.77 -11.33
N VAL A 223 -12.93 9.06 -10.32
CA VAL A 223 -14.33 8.67 -10.23
C VAL A 223 -15.21 9.82 -9.75
N ALA A 224 -14.82 10.48 -8.65
CA ALA A 224 -15.70 11.33 -7.85
C ALA A 224 -15.17 12.76 -7.66
N GLY A 225 -14.01 13.12 -8.23
CA GLY A 225 -13.43 14.47 -8.19
C GLY A 225 -12.81 14.83 -6.84
N ALA A 226 -12.64 16.15 -6.63
CA ALA A 226 -11.97 16.70 -5.45
C ALA A 226 -12.77 16.55 -4.15
N TYR A 227 -14.10 16.46 -4.25
CA TYR A 227 -15.02 16.37 -3.11
C TYR A 227 -15.94 15.14 -3.28
N PRO A 228 -15.38 13.93 -3.10
CA PRO A 228 -16.15 12.70 -3.22
C PRO A 228 -17.13 12.54 -2.04
N GLN A 229 -17.92 11.47 -2.07
CA GLN A 229 -18.76 11.04 -0.96
C GLN A 229 -17.91 10.92 0.33
N LYS A 230 -18.48 11.32 1.48
CA LYS A 230 -17.75 11.45 2.75
C LYS A 230 -16.96 10.21 3.15
N SER A 231 -17.48 9.00 2.88
CA SER A 231 -16.82 7.74 3.27
C SER A 231 -15.52 7.42 2.52
N ILE A 232 -15.28 8.05 1.37
CA ILE A 232 -14.08 7.90 0.55
C ILE A 232 -13.23 9.17 0.45
N TYR A 233 -13.52 10.18 1.27
CA TYR A 233 -12.69 11.38 1.37
C TYR A 233 -11.41 11.07 2.16
N LEU A 234 -10.30 10.86 1.44
CA LEU A 234 -9.02 10.45 1.99
C LEU A 234 -8.09 11.65 2.22
N LEU A 235 -6.98 11.44 2.95
CA LEU A 235 -5.96 12.47 3.20
C LEU A 235 -5.43 13.11 1.92
N GLN A 236 -5.26 12.34 0.85
CA GLN A 236 -4.79 12.88 -0.43
C GLN A 236 -5.81 13.81 -1.11
N HIS A 237 -7.14 13.62 -0.89
CA HIS A 237 -8.15 14.58 -1.33
C HIS A 237 -7.98 15.91 -0.59
N LEU A 238 -7.78 15.86 0.72
CA LEU A 238 -7.55 17.04 1.55
C LEU A 238 -6.30 17.80 1.10
N PHE A 239 -5.18 17.10 0.90
CA PHE A 239 -3.94 17.70 0.40
C PHE A 239 -4.11 18.32 -0.99
N ASN A 240 -4.79 17.62 -1.90
CA ASN A 240 -5.09 18.14 -3.21
C ASN A 240 -5.92 19.43 -3.14
N ASN A 241 -6.92 19.47 -2.26
CA ASN A 241 -7.79 20.64 -2.08
C ASN A 241 -7.02 21.81 -1.47
N TRP A 242 -6.22 21.58 -0.42
CA TRP A 242 -5.37 22.62 0.16
C TRP A 242 -4.33 23.15 -0.82
N PHE A 243 -3.74 22.26 -1.63
CA PHE A 243 -2.83 22.69 -2.72
C PHE A 243 -3.53 23.56 -3.75
N THR A 244 -4.70 23.15 -4.21
CA THR A 244 -5.49 23.89 -5.21
C THR A 244 -5.95 25.25 -4.68
N ASN A 245 -6.26 25.31 -3.37
CA ASN A 245 -6.66 26.55 -2.68
C ASN A 245 -5.48 27.40 -2.22
N LEU A 246 -4.23 27.00 -2.53
CA LEU A 246 -2.99 27.66 -2.10
C LEU A 246 -2.82 27.74 -0.57
N GLU A 247 -3.44 26.84 0.18
CA GLU A 247 -3.28 26.71 1.63
C GLU A 247 -2.02 25.90 1.98
N ILE A 248 -0.87 26.34 1.46
CA ILE A 248 0.39 25.61 1.50
C ILE A 248 0.89 25.40 2.92
N ASP A 249 0.70 26.39 3.82
CA ASP A 249 1.14 26.32 5.21
C ASP A 249 0.42 25.19 5.99
N LYS A 250 -0.91 25.07 5.80
CA LYS A 250 -1.71 23.97 6.40
C LYS A 250 -1.31 22.62 5.82
N MET A 251 -1.16 22.55 4.49
CA MET A 251 -0.72 21.34 3.79
C MET A 251 0.64 20.89 4.30
N SER A 252 1.60 21.79 4.43
CA SER A 252 2.95 21.51 4.91
C SER A 252 2.94 21.01 6.35
N SER A 253 2.17 21.66 7.22
CA SER A 253 2.03 21.23 8.64
C SER A 253 1.41 19.84 8.77
N ALA A 254 0.36 19.55 8.00
CA ALA A 254 -0.25 18.22 7.97
C ALA A 254 0.71 17.16 7.41
N ALA A 255 1.48 17.49 6.37
CA ALA A 255 2.46 16.57 5.79
C ALA A 255 3.58 16.23 6.78
N VAL A 256 4.05 17.20 7.59
CA VAL A 256 5.01 16.95 8.68
C VAL A 256 4.42 16.03 9.74
N LEU A 257 3.17 16.28 10.19
CA LEU A 257 2.50 15.39 11.15
C LEU A 257 2.41 13.95 10.64
N LEU A 258 2.06 13.78 9.35
CA LEU A 258 2.01 12.46 8.73
C LEU A 258 3.39 11.82 8.58
N ALA A 259 4.42 12.58 8.22
CA ALA A 259 5.78 12.07 8.11
C ALA A 259 6.28 11.55 9.47
N VAL A 260 6.01 12.28 10.56
CA VAL A 260 6.33 11.86 11.93
C VAL A 260 5.53 10.60 12.28
N PHE A 261 4.22 10.58 12.01
CA PHE A 261 3.38 9.41 12.27
C PHE A 261 3.89 8.16 11.52
N PHE A 262 4.24 8.28 10.25
CA PHE A 262 4.76 7.17 9.46
C PHE A 262 6.13 6.70 9.93
N ALA A 263 7.01 7.62 10.32
CA ALA A 263 8.30 7.27 10.90
C ALA A 263 8.12 6.48 12.20
N LEU A 264 7.22 6.90 13.08
CA LEU A 264 6.92 6.20 14.33
C LEU A 264 6.30 4.82 14.07
N CYS A 265 5.35 4.70 13.13
CA CYS A 265 4.77 3.41 12.74
C CYS A 265 5.84 2.46 12.18
N SER A 266 6.70 2.95 11.29
CA SER A 266 7.77 2.15 10.69
C SER A 266 8.79 1.66 11.74
N LEU A 267 9.20 2.53 12.65
CA LEU A 267 10.10 2.18 13.76
C LEU A 267 9.45 1.17 14.72
N SER A 268 8.17 1.36 15.05
CA SER A 268 7.43 0.44 15.91
C SER A 268 7.31 -0.95 15.28
N MET A 269 7.00 -1.02 13.99
CA MET A 269 6.94 -2.28 13.25
C MET A 269 8.31 -2.96 13.20
N LYS A 270 9.39 -2.22 12.95
CA LYS A 270 10.75 -2.74 12.97
C LYS A 270 11.09 -3.34 14.33
N ASN A 271 10.86 -2.61 15.42
CA ASN A 271 11.18 -3.04 16.78
C ASN A 271 10.39 -4.28 17.22
N LEU A 272 9.13 -4.40 16.81
CA LEU A 272 8.32 -5.59 17.07
C LEU A 272 8.89 -6.81 16.34
N TRP A 273 9.47 -6.60 15.16
CA TRP A 273 10.02 -7.66 14.33
C TRP A 273 11.38 -8.15 14.83
N GLU A 274 12.29 -7.23 15.16
CA GLU A 274 13.63 -7.56 15.65
C GLU A 274 13.62 -8.26 17.04
N LYS A 275 12.60 -8.02 17.87
CA LYS A 275 12.46 -8.71 19.16
C LYS A 275 12.08 -10.18 19.03
N GLU A 276 11.45 -10.60 17.94
CA GLU A 276 11.08 -12.00 17.71
C GLU A 276 12.21 -12.85 17.13
N ASP A 277 13.25 -12.24 16.54
CA ASP A 277 14.42 -12.96 15.99
C ASP A 277 15.46 -13.33 17.07
N VAL A 278 15.26 -12.92 18.33
CA VAL A 278 16.18 -13.18 19.47
C VAL A 278 15.76 -14.41 20.30
N TYR A 279 14.66 -15.07 19.98
CA TYR A 279 14.17 -16.31 20.60
C TYR A 279 14.00 -17.42 19.53
#